data_48ca86fef09a2227885aa8f268f31fb8
#
_entry.id   48ca86fef09a2227885aa8f268f31fb8
#
_cell.length_a   1.000
_cell.length_b   1.000
_cell.length_c   1.000
_cell.angle_alpha   90.00
_cell.angle_beta   90.00
_cell.angle_gamma   90.00
#
_symmetry.space_group_name_H-M   'P 1'
#
loop_
_entity.id
_entity.type
_entity.pdbx_description
1 polymer ?
#
loop_
_entity_poly.entity_id
_entity_poly.type
_entity_poly.pdbx_seq_one_letter_code
_entity_poly.pdbx_strand_id
1 'polypeptide(L)'
;MRTSRWLSNRRVCSLLALTTLAALLSSGFWGSHAAELEKPTAKDRRVTLLVSTLIQRQHLSKHAMDDEISGRAMKSFFKTIDPLKLYFYQKDVDEFMKKRDEIDDMIKKGDISIAYTIYNRYLERVDERIATALELVKEKHDFTVQ
;
A
#
# COMPACT_ATOMS: atom_id res chain seq x y z
N MET A 1 15.43 -53.06 -38.77
CA MET A 1 15.96 -52.42 -37.57
C MET A 1 15.66 -50.92 -37.55
N ARG A 2 14.45 -50.52 -37.15
CA ARG A 2 14.07 -49.07 -37.19
C ARG A 2 13.01 -48.69 -36.13
N THR A 3 13.07 -49.22 -34.92
CA THR A 3 12.04 -49.01 -33.88
C THR A 3 12.56 -48.40 -32.56
N SER A 4 13.85 -48.18 -32.40
CA SER A 4 14.42 -47.74 -31.10
C SER A 4 14.52 -46.22 -30.91
N ARG A 5 14.41 -45.40 -31.97
CA ARG A 5 14.56 -43.92 -31.88
C ARG A 5 13.27 -43.23 -31.44
N TRP A 6 12.10 -43.82 -31.65
CA TRP A 6 10.82 -43.18 -31.35
C TRP A 6 10.47 -43.17 -29.85
N LEU A 7 10.91 -44.17 -29.10
CA LEU A 7 10.70 -44.28 -27.65
C LEU A 7 11.61 -43.35 -26.83
N SER A 8 12.80 -43.01 -27.34
CA SER A 8 13.72 -42.09 -26.72
C SER A 8 13.16 -40.63 -26.68
N ASN A 9 12.58 -40.17 -27.77
CA ASN A 9 12.03 -38.81 -27.86
C ASN A 9 10.83 -38.56 -26.94
N ARG A 10 9.98 -39.57 -26.69
CA ARG A 10 8.83 -39.43 -25.79
C ARG A 10 9.25 -39.25 -24.32
N ARG A 11 10.31 -39.96 -23.91
CA ARG A 11 10.84 -39.82 -22.52
C ARG A 11 11.57 -38.48 -22.30
N VAL A 12 12.26 -38.01 -23.31
CA VAL A 12 12.92 -36.69 -23.26
C VAL A 12 11.90 -35.56 -23.24
N CYS A 13 10.83 -35.64 -24.05
CA CYS A 13 9.73 -34.67 -24.02
C CYS A 13 8.96 -34.69 -22.69
N SER A 14 8.76 -35.83 -22.06
CA SER A 14 8.09 -35.94 -20.76
C SER A 14 8.96 -35.34 -19.63
N LEU A 15 10.27 -35.55 -19.65
CA LEU A 15 11.18 -34.98 -18.69
C LEU A 15 11.28 -33.45 -18.83
N LEU A 16 11.33 -32.93 -20.05
CA LEU A 16 11.30 -31.49 -20.31
C LEU A 16 10.00 -30.83 -19.88
N ALA A 17 8.85 -31.49 -20.09
CA ALA A 17 7.55 -31.00 -19.63
C ALA A 17 7.42 -30.98 -18.10
N LEU A 18 8.01 -31.96 -17.40
CA LEU A 18 8.02 -32.01 -15.93
C LEU A 18 8.89 -30.92 -15.32
N THR A 19 10.06 -30.65 -15.93
CA THR A 19 10.98 -29.59 -15.45
C THR A 19 10.44 -28.20 -15.68
N THR A 20 9.74 -27.96 -16.79
CA THR A 20 9.08 -26.67 -17.05
C THR A 20 7.90 -26.43 -16.12
N LEU A 21 7.13 -27.48 -15.80
CA LEU A 21 6.02 -27.37 -14.83
C LEU A 21 6.53 -27.08 -13.41
N ALA A 22 7.63 -27.73 -12.99
CA ALA A 22 8.25 -27.48 -11.69
C ALA A 22 8.85 -26.07 -11.59
N ALA A 23 9.43 -25.54 -12.68
CA ALA A 23 9.94 -24.17 -12.74
C ALA A 23 8.81 -23.11 -12.66
N LEU A 24 7.63 -23.40 -13.24
CA LEU A 24 6.45 -22.51 -13.16
C LEU A 24 5.82 -22.51 -11.75
N LEU A 25 5.88 -23.62 -11.03
CA LEU A 25 5.38 -23.71 -9.65
C LEU A 25 6.32 -23.05 -8.62
N SER A 26 7.62 -22.97 -8.90
CA SER A 26 8.59 -22.33 -8.03
C SER A 26 8.65 -20.80 -8.17
N SER A 27 8.13 -20.23 -9.25
CA SER A 27 8.10 -18.77 -9.46
C SER A 27 6.96 -18.05 -8.74
N GLY A 28 6.04 -18.77 -8.09
CA GLY A 28 4.86 -18.19 -7.41
C GLY A 28 5.07 -17.76 -5.96
N PHE A 29 6.26 -17.93 -5.37
CA PHE A 29 6.50 -17.66 -3.95
C PHE A 29 7.38 -16.41 -3.71
N TRP A 30 7.27 -15.42 -4.57
CA TRP A 30 7.86 -14.12 -4.28
C TRP A 30 6.84 -13.35 -3.45
N GLY A 31 7.18 -13.12 -2.18
CA GLY A 31 6.37 -12.39 -1.25
C GLY A 31 5.91 -11.07 -1.86
N SER A 32 4.60 -10.87 -1.95
CA SER A 32 4.02 -9.58 -2.35
C SER A 32 4.33 -8.58 -1.24
N HIS A 33 5.47 -7.90 -1.34
CA HIS A 33 5.65 -6.67 -0.60
C HIS A 33 4.70 -5.63 -1.19
N ALA A 34 3.99 -4.90 -0.33
CA ALA A 34 3.20 -3.78 -0.77
C ALA A 34 4.12 -2.81 -1.53
N ALA A 35 3.76 -2.49 -2.77
CA ALA A 35 4.59 -1.60 -3.58
C ALA A 35 4.62 -0.21 -2.94
N GLU A 36 5.80 0.24 -2.54
CA GLU A 36 6.00 1.62 -2.07
C GLU A 36 5.52 2.59 -3.17
N LEU A 37 4.70 3.58 -2.77
CA LEU A 37 4.28 4.61 -3.70
C LEU A 37 5.47 5.53 -4.05
N GLU A 38 5.68 5.70 -5.34
CA GLU A 38 6.61 6.71 -5.83
C GLU A 38 6.19 8.12 -5.39
N LYS A 39 7.10 9.09 -5.57
CA LYS A 39 6.82 10.49 -5.25
C LYS A 39 5.71 11.06 -6.13
N PRO A 40 4.99 12.10 -5.65
CA PRO A 40 3.96 12.77 -6.45
C PRO A 40 4.47 13.21 -7.83
N THR A 41 3.66 12.97 -8.85
CA THR A 41 3.98 13.31 -10.23
C THR A 41 3.53 14.73 -10.59
N ALA A 42 3.99 15.24 -11.75
CA ALA A 42 3.49 16.50 -12.28
C ALA A 42 1.98 16.47 -12.60
N LYS A 43 1.41 15.28 -12.86
CA LYS A 43 -0.03 15.09 -13.04
C LYS A 43 -0.77 15.29 -11.73
N ASP A 44 -0.27 14.70 -10.65
CA ASP A 44 -0.88 14.81 -9.31
C ASP A 44 -0.90 16.27 -8.86
N ARG A 45 0.20 16.99 -9.06
CA ARG A 45 0.27 18.43 -8.81
C ARG A 45 -0.82 19.21 -9.56
N ARG A 46 -0.99 18.95 -10.86
CA ARG A 46 -2.00 19.64 -11.69
C ARG A 46 -3.41 19.33 -11.21
N VAL A 47 -3.69 18.08 -10.90
CA VAL A 47 -5.00 17.64 -10.37
C VAL A 47 -5.27 18.32 -9.02
N THR A 48 -4.30 18.34 -8.12
CA THR A 48 -4.43 18.99 -6.80
C THR A 48 -4.76 20.47 -6.94
N LEU A 49 -4.05 21.21 -7.79
CA LEU A 49 -4.31 22.63 -8.02
C LEU A 49 -5.68 22.87 -8.64
N LEU A 50 -6.10 22.02 -9.58
CA LEU A 50 -7.43 22.13 -10.20
C LEU A 50 -8.53 21.88 -9.18
N VAL A 51 -8.43 20.79 -8.42
CA VAL A 51 -9.43 20.41 -7.40
C VAL A 51 -9.50 21.48 -6.30
N SER A 52 -8.37 21.95 -5.79
CA SER A 52 -8.35 23.00 -4.76
C SER A 52 -8.99 24.31 -5.25
N THR A 53 -8.74 24.68 -6.50
CA THR A 53 -9.37 25.87 -7.11
C THR A 53 -10.88 25.69 -7.27
N LEU A 54 -11.35 24.52 -7.68
CA LEU A 54 -12.79 24.22 -7.79
C LEU A 54 -13.48 24.28 -6.43
N ILE A 55 -12.88 23.68 -5.41
CA ILE A 55 -13.43 23.72 -4.04
C ILE A 55 -13.53 25.17 -3.55
N GLN A 56 -12.48 25.97 -3.69
CA GLN A 56 -12.49 27.37 -3.24
C GLN A 56 -13.54 28.23 -3.96
N ARG A 57 -13.79 27.98 -5.25
CA ARG A 57 -14.71 28.80 -6.05
C ARG A 57 -16.15 28.34 -5.99
N GLN A 58 -16.40 27.04 -5.87
CA GLN A 58 -17.72 26.44 -6.08
C GLN A 58 -18.33 25.79 -4.83
N HIS A 59 -17.54 25.67 -3.73
CA HIS A 59 -18.08 25.07 -2.51
C HIS A 59 -19.15 25.97 -1.88
N LEU A 60 -20.30 25.38 -1.57
CA LEU A 60 -21.48 26.09 -1.03
C LEU A 60 -21.18 26.89 0.25
N SER A 61 -20.31 26.36 1.14
CA SER A 61 -19.97 27.01 2.39
C SER A 61 -19.06 28.21 2.23
N LYS A 62 -18.39 28.37 1.06
CA LYS A 62 -17.36 29.40 0.81
C LYS A 62 -16.31 29.50 1.94
N HIS A 63 -16.13 28.43 2.71
CA HIS A 63 -15.17 28.39 3.80
C HIS A 63 -13.76 28.44 3.21
N ALA A 64 -12.90 29.26 3.78
CA ALA A 64 -11.49 29.31 3.37
C ALA A 64 -10.80 27.97 3.65
N MET A 65 -9.84 27.60 2.81
CA MET A 65 -8.95 26.49 3.10
C MET A 65 -7.89 26.99 4.07
N ASP A 66 -8.04 26.64 5.34
CA ASP A 66 -7.28 27.11 6.48
C ASP A 66 -6.80 25.94 7.37
N ASP A 67 -6.15 26.26 8.48
CA ASP A 67 -5.63 25.27 9.44
C ASP A 67 -6.74 24.37 10.03
N GLU A 68 -7.97 24.90 10.21
CA GLU A 68 -9.08 24.07 10.67
C GLU A 68 -9.44 22.99 9.66
N ILE A 69 -9.56 23.36 8.40
CA ILE A 69 -9.81 22.42 7.30
C ILE A 69 -8.64 21.44 7.16
N SER A 70 -7.41 21.93 7.27
CA SER A 70 -6.18 21.13 7.27
C SER A 70 -6.21 20.05 8.35
N GLY A 71 -6.50 20.43 9.58
CA GLY A 71 -6.60 19.50 10.71
C GLY A 71 -7.72 18.47 10.55
N ARG A 72 -8.87 18.86 9.98
CA ARG A 72 -9.99 17.96 9.65
C ARG A 72 -9.61 17.00 8.52
N ALA A 73 -8.93 17.48 7.48
CA ALA A 73 -8.46 16.68 6.36
C ALA A 73 -7.49 15.59 6.82
N MET A 74 -6.50 15.94 7.66
CA MET A 74 -5.55 14.99 8.22
C MET A 74 -6.26 13.88 9.02
N LYS A 75 -7.16 14.25 9.93
CA LYS A 75 -7.94 13.28 10.72
C LYS A 75 -8.78 12.36 9.82
N SER A 76 -9.42 12.93 8.79
CA SER A 76 -10.22 12.16 7.82
C SER A 76 -9.34 11.20 7.02
N PHE A 77 -8.14 11.61 6.64
CA PHE A 77 -7.18 10.80 5.90
C PHE A 77 -6.77 9.56 6.70
N PHE A 78 -6.37 9.72 7.96
CA PHE A 78 -6.07 8.59 8.85
C PHE A 78 -7.26 7.66 9.01
N LYS A 79 -8.46 8.22 9.24
CA LYS A 79 -9.69 7.41 9.36
C LYS A 79 -10.02 6.63 8.09
N THR A 80 -9.65 7.15 6.93
CA THR A 80 -9.90 6.49 5.64
C THR A 80 -8.92 5.35 5.39
N ILE A 81 -7.64 5.55 5.73
CA ILE A 81 -6.60 4.54 5.48
C ILE A 81 -6.65 3.43 6.53
N ASP A 82 -6.82 3.78 7.79
CA ASP A 82 -6.84 2.83 8.92
C ASP A 82 -8.10 3.02 9.79
N PRO A 83 -9.29 2.68 9.26
CA PRO A 83 -10.57 2.93 9.93
C PRO A 83 -10.70 2.16 11.25
N LEU A 84 -10.06 1.01 11.38
CA LEU A 84 -10.10 0.15 12.58
C LEU A 84 -8.93 0.42 13.53
N LYS A 85 -8.02 1.31 13.17
CA LYS A 85 -6.81 1.64 13.95
C LYS A 85 -5.93 0.42 14.26
N LEU A 86 -5.76 -0.46 13.27
CA LEU A 86 -5.04 -1.72 13.42
C LEU A 86 -3.55 -1.59 13.09
N TYR A 87 -3.18 -0.64 12.26
CA TYR A 87 -1.85 -0.57 11.66
C TYR A 87 -0.99 0.54 12.26
N PHE A 88 -1.43 1.80 12.22
CA PHE A 88 -0.64 2.90 12.75
C PHE A 88 -0.41 2.79 14.25
N TYR A 89 0.84 3.01 14.66
CA TYR A 89 1.14 3.28 16.07
C TYR A 89 0.75 4.71 16.43
N GLN A 90 0.44 4.94 17.71
CA GLN A 90 0.13 6.29 18.19
C GLN A 90 1.24 7.29 17.86
N LYS A 91 2.51 6.88 17.98
CA LYS A 91 3.68 7.71 17.63
C LYS A 91 3.69 8.17 16.16
N ASP A 92 3.23 7.31 15.23
CA ASP A 92 3.17 7.65 13.81
C ASP A 92 2.10 8.74 13.58
N VAL A 93 0.93 8.58 14.21
CA VAL A 93 -0.15 9.57 14.15
C VAL A 93 0.30 10.89 14.75
N ASP A 94 0.95 10.87 15.93
CA ASP A 94 1.42 12.07 16.61
C ASP A 94 2.51 12.81 15.81
N GLU A 95 3.39 12.06 15.14
CA GLU A 95 4.43 12.63 14.26
C GLU A 95 3.79 13.43 13.11
N PHE A 96 2.83 12.82 12.41
CA PHE A 96 2.20 13.48 11.27
C PHE A 96 1.24 14.59 11.68
N MET A 97 0.54 14.44 12.81
CA MET A 97 -0.36 15.48 13.33
C MET A 97 0.35 16.79 13.69
N LYS A 98 1.67 16.79 13.90
CA LYS A 98 2.44 18.01 14.06
C LYS A 98 2.45 18.89 12.81
N LYS A 99 2.25 18.30 11.64
CA LYS A 99 2.23 19.00 10.34
C LYS A 99 0.81 19.30 9.85
N ARG A 100 -0.21 19.09 10.69
CA ARG A 100 -1.61 19.22 10.29
C ARG A 100 -1.96 20.61 9.76
N ASP A 101 -1.35 21.65 10.33
CA ASP A 101 -1.66 23.04 10.02
C ASP A 101 -0.89 23.54 8.75
N GLU A 102 -0.04 22.70 8.16
CA GLU A 102 0.73 23.02 6.93
C GLU A 102 0.03 22.53 5.66
N ILE A 103 -1.05 21.72 5.77
CA ILE A 103 -1.65 21.00 4.65
C ILE A 103 -2.30 21.94 3.63
N ASP A 104 -3.00 22.95 4.07
CA ASP A 104 -3.64 23.93 3.18
C ASP A 104 -2.59 24.68 2.33
N ASP A 105 -1.47 25.04 2.93
CA ASP A 105 -0.36 25.68 2.23
C ASP A 105 0.32 24.73 1.24
N MET A 106 0.48 23.46 1.58
CA MET A 106 0.99 22.44 0.67
C MET A 106 0.03 22.25 -0.52
N ILE A 107 -1.27 22.13 -0.28
CA ILE A 107 -2.29 21.97 -1.33
C ILE A 107 -2.35 23.21 -2.23
N LYS A 108 -2.25 24.42 -1.68
CA LYS A 108 -2.19 25.66 -2.46
C LYS A 108 -0.98 25.68 -3.43
N LYS A 109 0.12 25.02 -3.07
CA LYS A 109 1.32 24.83 -3.92
C LYS A 109 1.22 23.62 -4.84
N GLY A 110 0.16 22.82 -4.71
CA GLY A 110 0.00 21.54 -5.42
C GLY A 110 0.92 20.43 -4.89
N ASP A 111 1.37 20.54 -3.65
CA ASP A 111 2.20 19.55 -2.99
C ASP A 111 1.33 18.62 -2.14
N ILE A 112 1.37 17.32 -2.45
CA ILE A 112 0.70 16.26 -1.71
C ILE A 112 1.69 15.21 -1.17
N SER A 113 2.96 15.56 -1.07
CA SER A 113 4.02 14.65 -0.64
C SER A 113 3.75 14.04 0.75
N ILE A 114 3.09 14.79 1.64
CA ILE A 114 2.71 14.29 2.96
C ILE A 114 1.77 13.09 2.88
N ALA A 115 0.82 13.08 1.93
CA ALA A 115 -0.09 11.96 1.76
C ALA A 115 0.65 10.68 1.32
N TYR A 116 1.63 10.82 0.44
CA TYR A 116 2.51 9.72 0.02
C TYR A 116 3.35 9.20 1.18
N THR A 117 3.92 10.11 1.98
CA THR A 117 4.73 9.74 3.15
C THR A 117 3.91 8.97 4.19
N ILE A 118 2.69 9.43 4.48
CA ILE A 118 1.78 8.74 5.41
C ILE A 118 1.38 7.37 4.86
N TYR A 119 1.07 7.29 3.56
CA TYR A 119 0.66 6.03 2.95
C TYR A 119 1.81 5.00 2.91
N ASN A 120 3.03 5.41 2.60
CA ASN A 120 4.19 4.52 2.66
C ASN A 120 4.44 4.03 4.09
N ARG A 121 4.32 4.89 5.09
CA ARG A 121 4.37 4.47 6.50
C ARG A 121 3.27 3.45 6.84
N TYR A 122 2.06 3.63 6.27
CA TYR A 122 0.98 2.65 6.42
C TYR A 122 1.39 1.29 5.83
N LEU A 123 1.96 1.25 4.63
CA LEU A 123 2.43 0.01 4.00
C LEU A 123 3.50 -0.69 4.85
N GLU A 124 4.48 0.05 5.39
CA GLU A 124 5.47 -0.49 6.33
C GLU A 124 4.79 -1.16 7.54
N ARG A 125 3.77 -0.52 8.11
CA ARG A 125 3.03 -1.07 9.26
C ARG A 125 2.18 -2.29 8.88
N VAL A 126 1.63 -2.33 7.68
CA VAL A 126 0.94 -3.51 7.15
C VAL A 126 1.90 -4.69 7.06
N ASP A 127 3.10 -4.49 6.49
CA ASP A 127 4.10 -5.55 6.36
C ASP A 127 4.57 -6.05 7.74
N GLU A 128 4.82 -5.16 8.69
CA GLU A 128 5.15 -5.52 10.08
C GLU A 128 4.04 -6.37 10.74
N ARG A 129 2.77 -5.99 10.53
CA ARG A 129 1.62 -6.75 11.09
C ARG A 129 1.47 -8.12 10.44
N ILE A 130 1.67 -8.21 9.12
CA ILE A 130 1.64 -9.48 8.40
C ILE A 130 2.76 -10.39 8.92
N ALA A 131 3.98 -9.89 9.04
CA ALA A 131 5.11 -10.67 9.57
C ALA A 131 4.81 -11.19 10.99
N THR A 132 4.31 -10.33 11.88
CA THR A 132 3.93 -10.72 13.25
C THR A 132 2.82 -11.77 13.26
N ALA A 133 1.78 -11.60 12.42
CA ALA A 133 0.69 -12.57 12.32
C ALA A 133 1.18 -13.93 11.83
N LEU A 134 2.08 -13.95 10.85
CA LEU A 134 2.66 -15.19 10.34
C LEU A 134 3.51 -15.91 11.39
N GLU A 135 4.23 -15.19 12.25
CA GLU A 135 4.96 -15.80 13.37
C GLU A 135 4.00 -16.38 14.41
N LEU A 136 2.99 -15.62 14.80
CA LEU A 136 1.99 -16.06 15.77
C LEU A 136 1.24 -17.33 15.32
N VAL A 137 0.88 -17.42 14.04
CA VAL A 137 0.19 -18.62 13.49
C VAL A 137 1.06 -19.87 13.53
N LYS A 138 2.39 -19.75 13.54
CA LYS A 138 3.29 -20.91 13.68
C LYS A 138 3.35 -21.46 15.11
N GLU A 139 3.00 -20.65 16.09
CA GLU A 139 2.99 -21.08 17.49
C GLU A 139 1.82 -22.04 17.77
N LYS A 140 2.05 -22.98 18.68
CA LYS A 140 0.99 -23.88 19.12
C LYS A 140 0.04 -23.13 20.06
N HIS A 141 -1.20 -22.96 19.61
CA HIS A 141 -2.24 -22.32 20.40
C HIS A 141 -3.07 -23.34 21.17
N ASP A 142 -3.39 -23.02 22.43
CA ASP A 142 -4.35 -23.76 23.25
C ASP A 142 -5.71 -23.04 23.19
N PHE A 143 -6.66 -23.66 22.52
CA PHE A 143 -8.04 -23.15 22.37
C PHE A 143 -8.99 -23.69 23.45
N THR A 144 -8.49 -24.45 24.45
CA THR A 144 -9.31 -25.06 25.51
C THR A 144 -9.50 -24.14 26.71
N VAL A 145 -8.74 -23.04 26.79
CA VAL A 145 -8.86 -22.05 27.87
C VAL A 145 -10.04 -21.12 27.57
N GLN A 146 -11.07 -21.18 28.40
CA GLN A 146 -12.24 -20.29 28.36
C GLN A 146 -12.00 -19.04 29.23
#